data_a7ec3a45c58e9e83a7ceeaf0ffd065ee
#
_entry.id   a7ec3a45c58e9e83a7ceeaf0ffd065ee
#
_cell.length_a   1.000
_cell.length_b   1.000
_cell.length_c   1.000
_cell.angle_alpha   90.00
_cell.angle_beta   90.00
_cell.angle_gamma   90.00
#
_symmetry.space_group_name_H-M   'P 1'
#
loop_
_entity.id
_entity.type
_entity.pdbx_description
1 polymer ?
#
loop_
_entity_poly.entity_id
_entity_poly.type
_entity_poly.pdbx_seq_one_letter_code
_entity_poly.pdbx_strand_id
1 'polypeptide(L)'
;MITAKGGDNMNAVVLAAPIVPGKMDGWKEFSRDLHEGARHSDFVAFIKKSGLSRVRCWLQQGPEGTLALILYEGETPAEFFKQIGTSQEPFAVWFRDGVKEFNGMDLAQPAGPPPELVSDVRAA
;
A
#
# COMPACT_ATOMS: atom_id res chain seq x y z
N MET A 1 -3.38 15.36 -5.52
CA MET A 1 -3.17 14.03 -6.07
C MET A 1 -2.00 14.03 -7.03
N ILE A 2 -1.18 13.04 -6.91
CA ILE A 2 0.00 12.93 -7.74
C ILE A 2 -0.35 12.17 -9.00
N THR A 3 -0.08 12.77 -10.13
CA THR A 3 -0.41 12.19 -11.41
C THR A 3 0.84 11.99 -12.23
N ALA A 4 1.16 10.74 -12.51
CA ALA A 4 2.16 10.42 -13.51
C ALA A 4 1.43 10.26 -14.82
N LYS A 5 1.51 11.26 -15.68
CA LYS A 5 0.84 11.20 -16.97
C LYS A 5 1.84 10.81 -18.04
N GLY A 6 1.61 9.69 -18.66
CA GLY A 6 2.46 9.21 -19.71
C GLY A 6 1.69 8.53 -20.80
N GLY A 7 0.46 8.88 -21.03
CA GLY A 7 -0.36 8.27 -22.06
C GLY A 7 -1.07 7.01 -21.64
N ASP A 8 -0.84 6.55 -20.41
CA ASP A 8 -1.46 5.34 -19.88
C ASP A 8 -2.49 5.63 -18.79
N ASN A 9 -2.74 6.91 -18.49
CA ASN A 9 -3.69 7.36 -17.46
C ASN A 9 -3.44 6.75 -16.08
N MET A 10 -2.19 6.35 -15.82
CA MET A 10 -1.84 5.76 -14.55
C MET A 10 -1.36 6.81 -13.57
N ASN A 11 -1.80 6.68 -12.33
CA ASN A 11 -1.30 7.45 -11.21
C ASN A 11 -0.56 6.50 -10.28
N ALA A 12 0.35 7.05 -9.51
CA ALA A 12 1.14 6.26 -8.59
C ALA A 12 1.24 6.97 -7.24
N VAL A 13 1.20 6.20 -6.17
CA VAL A 13 1.45 6.69 -4.81
C VAL A 13 2.45 5.73 -4.16
N VAL A 14 3.49 6.28 -3.55
CA VAL A 14 4.47 5.51 -2.79
C VAL A 14 4.21 5.74 -1.31
N LEU A 15 4.22 4.65 -0.55
CA LEU A 15 4.11 4.72 0.91
C LEU A 15 5.36 4.08 1.51
N ALA A 16 6.00 4.78 2.44
CA ALA A 16 7.08 4.22 3.24
C ALA A 16 6.52 3.90 4.62
N ALA A 17 6.44 2.61 4.94
CA ALA A 17 5.87 2.15 6.19
C ALA A 17 6.94 1.44 7.01
N PRO A 18 7.24 1.91 8.24
CA PRO A 18 8.19 1.20 9.08
C PRO A 18 7.61 -0.14 9.51
N ILE A 19 8.49 -1.12 9.72
CA ILE A 19 8.09 -2.38 10.31
C ILE A 19 8.42 -2.31 11.80
N VAL A 20 7.43 -2.56 12.63
CA VAL A 20 7.61 -2.49 14.09
C VAL A 20 8.71 -3.45 14.52
N PRO A 21 9.68 -3.03 15.34
CA PRO A 21 10.74 -3.92 15.81
C PRO A 21 10.18 -5.19 16.42
N GLY A 22 10.76 -6.33 16.02
CA GLY A 22 10.31 -7.63 16.47
C GLY A 22 9.13 -8.21 15.72
N LYS A 23 8.59 -7.49 14.73
CA LYS A 23 7.42 -7.93 13.98
C LYS A 23 7.74 -8.34 12.55
N MET A 24 9.01 -8.44 12.16
CA MET A 24 9.39 -8.74 10.79
C MET A 24 8.80 -10.06 10.29
N ASP A 25 8.88 -11.11 11.10
CA ASP A 25 8.39 -12.42 10.66
C ASP A 25 6.87 -12.39 10.45
N GLY A 26 6.14 -11.73 11.35
CA GLY A 26 4.70 -11.56 11.20
C GLY A 26 4.36 -10.74 9.98
N TRP A 27 5.10 -9.66 9.72
CA TRP A 27 4.87 -8.84 8.54
C TRP A 27 5.11 -9.62 7.25
N LYS A 28 6.17 -10.44 7.22
CA LYS A 28 6.46 -11.27 6.03
C LYS A 28 5.34 -12.26 5.75
N GLU A 29 4.78 -12.85 6.80
CA GLU A 29 3.65 -13.78 6.65
C GLU A 29 2.40 -13.03 6.18
N PHE A 30 2.12 -11.86 6.74
CA PHE A 30 1.04 -10.99 6.32
C PHE A 30 1.18 -10.62 4.83
N SER A 31 2.37 -10.23 4.41
CA SER A 31 2.65 -9.90 3.02
C SER A 31 2.49 -11.10 2.10
N ARG A 32 2.92 -12.29 2.54
CA ARG A 32 2.76 -13.52 1.77
C ARG A 32 1.29 -13.85 1.54
N ASP A 33 0.46 -13.69 2.57
CA ASP A 33 -0.97 -13.93 2.44
C ASP A 33 -1.60 -13.04 1.38
N LEU A 34 -1.08 -11.83 1.21
CA LEU A 34 -1.59 -10.89 0.21
C LEU A 34 -1.17 -11.24 -1.21
N HIS A 35 0.08 -11.68 -1.42
CA HIS A 35 0.56 -11.83 -2.79
C HIS A 35 0.49 -13.26 -3.32
N GLU A 36 0.35 -14.28 -2.46
CA GLU A 36 0.26 -15.66 -2.93
C GLU A 36 -0.52 -16.59 -2.00
N GLY A 37 -0.96 -16.09 -0.84
CA GLY A 37 -1.56 -16.93 0.19
C GLY A 37 -3.07 -16.80 0.28
N ALA A 38 -3.59 -17.00 1.50
CA ALA A 38 -5.01 -17.12 1.76
C ALA A 38 -5.82 -15.85 1.45
N ARG A 39 -5.18 -14.69 1.44
CA ARG A 39 -5.85 -13.41 1.21
C ARG A 39 -5.62 -12.83 -0.18
N HIS A 40 -4.91 -13.56 -1.03
CA HIS A 40 -4.56 -13.04 -2.35
C HIS A 40 -5.79 -12.69 -3.20
N SER A 41 -6.74 -13.61 -3.29
CA SER A 41 -7.95 -13.38 -4.09
C SER A 41 -8.75 -12.20 -3.58
N ASP A 42 -8.89 -12.07 -2.25
CA ASP A 42 -9.60 -10.95 -1.65
C ASP A 42 -8.89 -9.63 -1.94
N PHE A 43 -7.56 -9.63 -1.86
CA PHE A 43 -6.78 -8.43 -2.13
C PHE A 43 -6.91 -8.00 -3.60
N VAL A 44 -6.79 -8.94 -4.53
CA VAL A 44 -6.96 -8.65 -5.96
C VAL A 44 -8.34 -8.05 -6.22
N ALA A 45 -9.39 -8.65 -5.66
CA ALA A 45 -10.75 -8.12 -5.83
C ALA A 45 -10.87 -6.71 -5.24
N PHE A 46 -10.27 -6.47 -4.09
CA PHE A 46 -10.37 -5.18 -3.42
C PHE A 46 -9.64 -4.08 -4.19
N ILE A 47 -8.40 -4.33 -4.62
CA ILE A 47 -7.65 -3.32 -5.36
C ILE A 47 -8.31 -3.03 -6.70
N LYS A 48 -8.84 -4.05 -7.36
CA LYS A 48 -9.50 -3.88 -8.66
C LYS A 48 -10.72 -2.96 -8.55
N LYS A 49 -11.59 -3.19 -7.58
CA LYS A 49 -12.77 -2.33 -7.42
C LYS A 49 -12.43 -0.94 -6.88
N SER A 50 -11.24 -0.76 -6.31
CA SER A 50 -10.80 0.53 -5.77
C SER A 50 -9.99 1.35 -6.77
N GLY A 51 -9.86 0.90 -8.00
CA GLY A 51 -9.16 1.67 -9.02
C GLY A 51 -7.66 1.43 -9.08
N LEU A 52 -7.16 0.40 -8.43
CA LEU A 52 -5.74 0.02 -8.54
C LEU A 52 -5.59 -1.12 -9.54
N SER A 53 -4.45 -1.12 -10.22
CA SER A 53 -4.08 -2.18 -11.16
C SER A 53 -2.86 -2.97 -10.67
N ARG A 54 -2.04 -2.38 -9.82
CA ARG A 54 -0.82 -3.04 -9.36
C ARG A 54 -0.35 -2.50 -8.03
N VAL A 55 0.10 -3.39 -7.16
CA VAL A 55 0.74 -3.02 -5.90
C VAL A 55 2.05 -3.79 -5.82
N ARG A 56 3.15 -3.07 -5.60
CA ARG A 56 4.47 -3.69 -5.42
C ARG A 56 5.07 -3.20 -4.12
N CYS A 57 5.86 -4.05 -3.48
CA CYS A 57 6.47 -3.72 -2.21
C CYS A 57 7.94 -4.15 -2.18
N TRP A 58 8.79 -3.28 -1.67
CA TRP A 58 10.20 -3.56 -1.43
C TRP A 58 10.49 -3.40 0.04
N LEU A 59 11.48 -4.12 0.53
CA LEU A 59 12.03 -3.92 1.87
C LEU A 59 13.36 -3.20 1.74
N GLN A 60 13.50 -2.15 2.54
CA GLN A 60 14.77 -1.42 2.62
C GLN A 60 15.26 -1.41 4.05
N GLN A 61 16.42 -1.98 4.29
CA GLN A 61 17.05 -1.97 5.60
C GLN A 61 17.89 -0.73 5.75
N GLY A 62 17.82 -0.11 6.94
CA GLY A 62 18.59 1.08 7.26
C GLY A 62 19.01 1.06 8.71
N PRO A 63 19.77 2.08 9.14
CA PRO A 63 20.28 2.13 10.51
C PRO A 63 19.17 2.22 11.57
N GLU A 64 18.00 2.71 11.19
CA GLU A 64 16.87 2.86 12.12
C GLU A 64 15.83 1.76 11.99
N GLY A 65 16.13 0.71 11.24
CA GLY A 65 15.21 -0.41 11.06
C GLY A 65 14.86 -0.64 9.60
N THR A 66 13.80 -1.41 9.38
CA THR A 66 13.38 -1.79 8.04
C THR A 66 12.15 -1.01 7.63
N LEU A 67 12.15 -0.52 6.40
CA LEU A 67 10.98 0.12 5.79
C LEU A 67 10.38 -0.78 4.72
N ALA A 68 9.07 -0.87 4.69
CA ALA A 68 8.35 -1.40 3.55
C ALA A 68 8.04 -0.22 2.64
N LEU A 69 8.51 -0.31 1.40
CA LEU A 69 8.26 0.72 0.38
C LEU A 69 7.22 0.14 -0.57
N ILE A 70 6.03 0.74 -0.58
CA ILE A 70 4.91 0.16 -1.31
C ILE A 70 4.49 1.14 -2.40
N LEU A 71 4.43 0.64 -3.64
CA LEU A 71 4.01 1.42 -4.79
C LEU A 71 2.61 0.97 -5.21
N TYR A 72 1.67 1.91 -5.16
CA TYR A 72 0.28 1.70 -5.56
C TYR A 72 0.06 2.40 -6.90
N GLU A 73 -0.30 1.62 -7.92
CA GLU A 73 -0.49 2.13 -9.28
C GLU A 73 -1.90 1.83 -9.77
N GLY A 74 -2.52 2.81 -10.42
CA GLY A 74 -3.84 2.64 -10.98
C GLY A 74 -4.44 3.98 -11.39
N GLU A 75 -5.71 3.97 -11.76
CA GLU A 75 -6.38 5.22 -12.15
C GLU A 75 -6.65 6.11 -10.94
N THR A 76 -7.01 5.51 -9.80
CA THR A 76 -7.44 6.26 -8.62
C THR A 76 -6.84 5.71 -7.33
N PRO A 77 -5.51 5.80 -7.13
CA PRO A 77 -4.90 5.29 -5.89
C PRO A 77 -5.49 5.89 -4.62
N ALA A 78 -5.90 7.17 -4.67
CA ALA A 78 -6.50 7.82 -3.50
C ALA A 78 -7.80 7.14 -3.08
N GLU A 79 -8.55 6.59 -4.04
CA GLU A 79 -9.79 5.88 -3.73
C GLU A 79 -9.52 4.58 -2.97
N PHE A 80 -8.43 3.90 -3.31
CA PHE A 80 -8.03 2.72 -2.54
C PHE A 80 -7.81 3.07 -1.07
N PHE A 81 -7.05 4.12 -0.79
CA PHE A 81 -6.78 4.50 0.60
C PHE A 81 -8.04 4.90 1.35
N LYS A 82 -8.96 5.60 0.67
CA LYS A 82 -10.24 5.94 1.26
C LYS A 82 -11.05 4.69 1.59
N GLN A 83 -11.16 3.76 0.66
CA GLN A 83 -11.95 2.55 0.86
C GLN A 83 -11.33 1.62 1.88
N ILE A 84 -10.02 1.41 1.84
CA ILE A 84 -9.37 0.51 2.79
C ILE A 84 -9.48 1.06 4.22
N GLY A 85 -9.52 2.36 4.37
CA GLY A 85 -9.65 3.01 5.68
C GLY A 85 -11.06 3.00 6.25
N THR A 86 -12.08 2.85 5.43
CA THR A 86 -13.47 2.99 5.86
C THR A 86 -14.33 1.75 5.66
N SER A 87 -13.93 0.83 4.78
CA SER A 87 -14.73 -0.36 4.48
C SER A 87 -14.86 -1.27 5.68
N GLN A 88 -16.05 -1.81 5.87
CA GLN A 88 -16.32 -2.81 6.92
C GLN A 88 -16.30 -4.24 6.38
N GLU A 89 -15.89 -4.44 5.14
CA GLU A 89 -15.71 -5.77 4.60
C GLU A 89 -14.67 -6.54 5.41
N PRO A 90 -14.85 -7.85 5.60
CA PRO A 90 -13.90 -8.62 6.42
C PRO A 90 -12.45 -8.48 5.97
N PHE A 91 -12.19 -8.45 4.66
CA PHE A 91 -10.83 -8.26 4.15
C PHE A 91 -10.24 -6.91 4.59
N ALA A 92 -11.02 -5.82 4.48
CA ALA A 92 -10.54 -4.49 4.82
C ALA A 92 -10.21 -4.40 6.31
N VAL A 93 -11.06 -4.98 7.16
CA VAL A 93 -10.81 -5.01 8.60
C VAL A 93 -9.54 -5.80 8.90
N TRP A 94 -9.39 -6.97 8.31
CA TRP A 94 -8.19 -7.80 8.48
C TRP A 94 -6.93 -7.05 8.03
N PHE A 95 -7.01 -6.36 6.89
CA PHE A 95 -5.88 -5.62 6.35
C PHE A 95 -5.48 -4.47 7.29
N ARG A 96 -6.45 -3.70 7.76
CA ARG A 96 -6.16 -2.59 8.69
C ARG A 96 -5.55 -3.10 9.99
N ASP A 97 -6.07 -4.20 10.52
CA ASP A 97 -5.54 -4.78 11.75
C ASP A 97 -4.09 -5.23 11.57
N GLY A 98 -3.77 -5.84 10.44
CA GLY A 98 -2.42 -6.26 10.14
C GLY A 98 -1.45 -5.09 9.98
N VAL A 99 -1.86 -4.05 9.27
CA VAL A 99 -1.03 -2.86 9.11
C VAL A 99 -0.79 -2.19 10.46
N LYS A 100 -1.79 -2.14 11.31
CA LYS A 100 -1.65 -1.57 12.65
C LYS A 100 -0.66 -2.40 13.49
N GLU A 101 -0.78 -3.71 13.45
CA GLU A 101 0.07 -4.59 14.24
C GLU A 101 1.52 -4.54 13.76
N PHE A 102 1.75 -4.66 12.45
CA PHE A 102 3.08 -4.85 11.91
C PHE A 102 3.79 -3.56 11.50
N ASN A 103 3.03 -2.53 11.18
CA ASN A 103 3.59 -1.24 10.74
C ASN A 103 3.27 -0.10 11.72
N GLY A 104 2.44 -0.34 12.72
CA GLY A 104 2.08 0.69 13.68
C GLY A 104 1.27 1.84 13.10
N MET A 105 0.61 1.61 11.96
CA MET A 105 -0.17 2.64 11.27
C MET A 105 -1.65 2.32 11.35
N ASP A 106 -2.45 3.32 11.72
CA ASP A 106 -3.90 3.17 11.77
C ASP A 106 -4.51 3.77 10.50
N LEU A 107 -4.87 2.91 9.55
CA LEU A 107 -5.41 3.36 8.27
C LEU A 107 -6.82 3.97 8.37
N ALA A 108 -7.50 3.78 9.49
CA ALA A 108 -8.82 4.39 9.72
C ALA A 108 -8.71 5.86 10.13
N GLN A 109 -7.53 6.30 10.53
CA GLN A 109 -7.31 7.69 10.91
C GLN A 109 -6.92 8.52 9.69
N PRO A 110 -7.19 9.84 9.70
CA PRO A 110 -6.73 10.71 8.63
C PRO A 110 -5.21 10.62 8.49
N ALA A 111 -4.77 10.28 7.30
CA ALA A 111 -3.33 10.27 7.01
C ALA A 111 -2.88 11.70 6.74
N GLY A 112 -1.59 11.95 6.94
CA GLY A 112 -0.99 13.18 6.47
C GLY A 112 -1.04 13.25 4.94
N PRO A 113 -0.54 14.34 4.35
CA PRO A 113 -0.52 14.44 2.90
C PRO A 113 0.29 13.30 2.29
N PRO A 114 -0.10 12.81 1.10
CA PRO A 114 0.67 11.77 0.42
C PRO A 114 2.02 12.32 -0.02
N PRO A 115 2.99 11.43 -0.28
CA PRO A 115 4.27 11.86 -0.85
C PRO A 115 4.05 12.68 -2.12
N GLU A 116 4.81 13.75 -2.24
CA GLU A 116 4.70 14.66 -3.37
C GLU A 116 5.58 14.19 -4.50
N LEU A 117 5.02 14.07 -5.70
CA LEU A 117 5.81 13.80 -6.90
C LEU A 117 6.56 15.07 -7.29
N VAL A 118 7.88 15.04 -7.25
CA VAL A 118 8.69 16.22 -7.57
C VAL A 118 9.45 16.09 -8.88
N SER A 119 9.47 14.91 -9.48
CA SER A 119 10.19 14.71 -10.74
C SER A 119 9.66 13.47 -11.45
N ASP A 120 9.41 13.61 -12.72
CA ASP A 120 9.00 12.50 -13.59
C ASP A 120 9.73 12.70 -14.92
N VAL A 121 10.81 11.96 -15.10
CA VAL A 121 11.64 12.07 -16.32
C VAL A 121 11.55 10.75 -17.07
N ARG A 122 11.20 10.83 -18.33
CA ARG A 122 11.11 9.66 -19.21
C ARG A 122 12.20 9.70 -20.26
N ALA A 123 12.79 8.53 -20.50
CA ALA A 123 13.68 8.37 -21.64
C ALA A 123 12.82 8.27 -22.90
N ALA A 124 13.14 9.04 -23.89
CA ALA A 124 12.37 9.09 -25.13
C ALA A 124 12.66 7.88 -26.04
#